data_e01d68270111c35832765931ab2ae2a5
#
_entry.id   e01d68270111c35832765931ab2ae2a5
#
_cell.length_a   1.000
_cell.length_b   1.000
_cell.length_c   1.000
_cell.angle_alpha   90.00
_cell.angle_beta   90.00
_cell.angle_gamma   90.00
#
_symmetry.space_group_name_H-M   'P 1'
#
loop_
_entity.id
_entity.type
_entity.pdbx_description
1 polymer ?
#
loop_
_entity_poly.entity_id
_entity_poly.type
_entity_poly.pdbx_seq_one_letter_code
_entity_poly.pdbx_strand_id
1 'polypeptide(L)'
;SKSEMFRSNVKRLSGTGLTFDVCVSAQQLALVAELIDCCPDVTFILDHCGVPDIKGGDTSEWEKQITELSKRENLIGKISGIIAYGDADKWGIKDIRPYFEHTVKAFGSKRIIWGSDSPVCNLGGGIETWVAATYAMTTDWTKAEKESLFWKNAVELWGFEKNPFL
;
A
#
# COMPACT_ATOMS: atom_id res chain seq x y z
N SER A 1 3.77 12.59 -11.76
CA SER A 1 4.43 13.45 -12.73
C SER A 1 3.45 14.39 -13.43
N LYS A 2 3.89 15.63 -13.70
CA LYS A 2 3.07 16.66 -14.38
C LYS A 2 3.25 16.63 -15.90
N SER A 3 4.20 15.85 -16.43
CA SER A 3 4.46 15.76 -17.85
C SER A 3 3.25 15.15 -18.61
N GLU A 4 2.79 15.80 -19.65
CA GLU A 4 1.71 15.30 -20.51
C GLU A 4 2.08 13.96 -21.15
N MET A 5 3.31 13.80 -21.60
CA MET A 5 3.81 12.55 -22.17
C MET A 5 3.73 11.40 -21.15
N PHE A 6 4.13 11.65 -19.90
CA PHE A 6 4.04 10.64 -18.84
C PHE A 6 2.59 10.24 -18.60
N ARG A 7 1.69 11.23 -18.42
CA ARG A 7 0.26 10.97 -18.18
C ARG A 7 -0.39 10.25 -19.38
N SER A 8 -0.02 10.63 -20.60
CA SER A 8 -0.46 9.94 -21.81
C SER A 8 0.00 8.49 -21.86
N ASN A 9 1.25 8.21 -21.46
CA ASN A 9 1.75 6.83 -21.41
C ASN A 9 1.05 6.00 -20.33
N VAL A 10 0.78 6.56 -19.15
CA VAL A 10 0.00 5.87 -18.10
C VAL A 10 -1.41 5.55 -18.57
N LYS A 11 -2.09 6.47 -19.27
CA LYS A 11 -3.42 6.22 -19.86
C LYS A 11 -3.46 5.02 -20.80
N ARG A 12 -2.36 4.69 -21.46
CA ARG A 12 -2.29 3.51 -22.37
C ARG A 12 -2.40 2.17 -21.65
N LEU A 13 -2.31 2.15 -20.33
CA LEU A 13 -2.57 0.95 -19.53
C LEU A 13 -4.06 0.63 -19.42
N SER A 14 -4.94 1.58 -19.75
CA SER A 14 -6.39 1.35 -19.78
C SER A 14 -6.74 0.16 -20.66
N GLY A 15 -7.56 -0.77 -20.14
CA GLY A 15 -8.02 -1.97 -20.86
C GLY A 15 -6.98 -3.07 -21.06
N THR A 16 -5.74 -2.90 -20.57
CA THR A 16 -4.68 -3.91 -20.71
C THR A 16 -4.67 -4.98 -19.62
N GLY A 17 -5.39 -4.75 -18.52
CA GLY A 17 -5.31 -5.58 -17.30
C GLY A 17 -4.05 -5.34 -16.45
N LEU A 18 -3.18 -4.40 -16.86
CA LEU A 18 -2.01 -4.02 -16.07
C LEU A 18 -2.37 -2.95 -15.03
N THR A 19 -1.69 -3.00 -13.90
CA THR A 19 -1.77 -1.99 -12.84
C THR A 19 -0.58 -1.02 -12.93
N PHE A 20 -0.73 0.16 -12.33
CA PHE A 20 0.36 1.13 -12.20
C PHE A 20 0.70 1.34 -10.72
N ASP A 21 1.84 0.83 -10.30
CA ASP A 21 2.32 1.00 -8.92
C ASP A 21 2.90 2.40 -8.74
N VAL A 22 2.47 3.08 -7.68
CA VAL A 22 2.91 4.44 -7.34
C VAL A 22 3.71 4.38 -6.04
N CYS A 23 5.02 4.50 -6.18
CA CYS A 23 5.95 4.62 -5.06
C CYS A 23 6.41 6.08 -4.95
N VAL A 24 5.91 6.80 -3.95
CA VAL A 24 6.16 8.22 -3.73
C VAL A 24 6.28 8.51 -2.23
N SER A 25 6.99 9.55 -1.86
CA SER A 25 7.01 10.01 -0.46
C SER A 25 5.68 10.66 -0.06
N ALA A 26 5.41 10.73 1.24
CA ALA A 26 4.20 11.34 1.79
C ALA A 26 3.94 12.75 1.25
N GLN A 27 5.00 13.56 1.05
CA GLN A 27 4.88 14.92 0.51
C GLN A 27 4.40 14.98 -0.95
N GLN A 28 4.43 13.86 -1.65
CA GLN A 28 4.05 13.78 -3.07
C GLN A 28 2.65 13.18 -3.29
N LEU A 29 1.93 12.81 -2.24
CA LEU A 29 0.61 12.16 -2.34
C LEU A 29 -0.42 13.01 -3.09
N ALA A 30 -0.36 14.34 -2.96
CA ALA A 30 -1.23 15.24 -3.75
C ALA A 30 -1.01 15.09 -5.27
N LEU A 31 0.23 14.84 -5.72
CA LEU A 31 0.54 14.59 -7.13
C LEU A 31 0.00 13.26 -7.62
N VAL A 32 -0.12 12.28 -6.73
CA VAL A 32 -0.75 10.98 -7.02
C VAL A 32 -2.23 11.17 -7.30
N ALA A 33 -2.93 11.97 -6.49
CA ALA A 33 -4.33 12.30 -6.71
C ALA A 33 -4.55 12.89 -8.12
N GLU A 34 -3.76 13.91 -8.50
CA GLU A 34 -3.82 14.51 -9.84
C GLU A 34 -3.59 13.47 -10.97
N LEU A 35 -2.67 12.53 -10.77
CA LEU A 35 -2.39 11.49 -11.77
C LEU A 35 -3.56 10.54 -11.92
N ILE A 36 -4.12 10.05 -10.82
CA ILE A 36 -5.25 9.11 -10.83
C ILE A 36 -6.47 9.76 -11.47
N ASP A 37 -6.78 11.01 -11.11
CA ASP A 37 -7.91 11.76 -11.66
C ASP A 37 -7.79 11.98 -13.18
N CYS A 38 -6.56 12.07 -13.70
CA CYS A 38 -6.30 12.11 -15.14
C CYS A 38 -6.46 10.75 -15.85
N CYS A 39 -6.44 9.63 -15.12
CA CYS A 39 -6.40 8.27 -15.68
C CYS A 39 -7.45 7.37 -15.01
N PRO A 40 -8.76 7.68 -15.12
CA PRO A 40 -9.82 7.01 -14.35
C PRO A 40 -9.96 5.51 -14.69
N ASP A 41 -9.56 5.11 -15.90
CA ASP A 41 -9.69 3.72 -16.37
C ASP A 41 -8.44 2.87 -16.11
N VAL A 42 -7.46 3.40 -15.38
CA VAL A 42 -6.24 2.69 -14.97
C VAL A 42 -6.34 2.32 -13.50
N THR A 43 -6.03 1.08 -13.16
CA THR A 43 -5.93 0.64 -11.76
C THR A 43 -4.56 1.01 -11.21
N PHE A 44 -4.55 1.75 -10.10
CA PHE A 44 -3.35 2.17 -9.40
C PHE A 44 -3.14 1.40 -8.10
N ILE A 45 -1.88 1.22 -7.73
CA ILE A 45 -1.48 0.66 -6.44
C ILE A 45 -0.61 1.69 -5.73
N LEU A 46 -1.02 2.11 -4.53
CA LEU A 46 -0.21 2.98 -3.68
C LEU A 46 0.73 2.13 -2.85
N ASP A 47 2.01 2.16 -3.18
CA ASP A 47 3.04 1.40 -2.50
C ASP A 47 3.30 1.88 -1.07
N HIS A 48 3.61 0.93 -0.18
CA HIS A 48 4.20 1.16 1.15
C HIS A 48 3.40 2.14 2.01
N CYS A 49 2.06 2.04 1.99
CA CYS A 49 1.16 2.98 2.68
C CYS A 49 1.40 4.46 2.29
N GLY A 50 1.94 4.73 1.08
CA GLY A 50 2.32 6.08 0.65
C GLY A 50 3.58 6.62 1.33
N VAL A 51 4.50 5.74 1.69
CA VAL A 51 5.83 6.03 2.29
C VAL A 51 5.74 7.11 3.38
N PRO A 52 5.09 6.82 4.53
CA PRO A 52 4.95 7.78 5.62
C PRO A 52 6.30 8.09 6.29
N ASP A 53 6.41 9.29 6.87
CA ASP A 53 7.55 9.65 7.72
C ASP A 53 7.37 9.09 9.14
N ILE A 54 7.73 7.81 9.31
CA ILE A 54 7.57 7.11 10.59
C ILE A 54 8.52 7.68 11.65
N LYS A 55 9.72 8.14 11.26
CA LYS A 55 10.69 8.72 12.18
C LYS A 55 10.24 10.08 12.73
N GLY A 56 9.54 10.87 11.91
CA GLY A 56 9.00 12.16 12.32
C GLY A 56 7.82 12.03 13.29
N GLY A 57 7.10 10.90 13.27
CA GLY A 57 6.03 10.57 14.22
C GLY A 57 4.73 11.37 14.08
N ASP A 58 4.66 12.39 13.24
CA ASP A 58 3.41 13.11 12.96
C ASP A 58 2.66 12.47 11.80
N THR A 59 1.50 11.88 12.12
CA THR A 59 0.66 11.20 11.13
C THR A 59 -0.39 12.12 10.51
N SER A 60 -0.64 13.28 11.08
CA SER A 60 -1.87 14.07 10.83
C SER A 60 -2.08 14.48 9.38
N GLU A 61 -1.04 14.97 8.70
CA GLU A 61 -1.14 15.37 7.30
C GLU A 61 -1.18 14.15 6.36
N TRP A 62 -0.37 13.12 6.64
CA TRP A 62 -0.39 11.88 5.90
C TRP A 62 -1.75 11.18 5.99
N GLU A 63 -2.37 11.12 7.18
CA GLU A 63 -3.71 10.54 7.37
C GLU A 63 -4.78 11.24 6.53
N LYS A 64 -4.75 12.57 6.48
CA LYS A 64 -5.68 13.35 5.63
C LYS A 64 -5.50 13.00 4.16
N GLN A 65 -4.25 12.93 3.70
CA GLN A 65 -3.95 12.64 2.29
C GLN A 65 -4.31 11.20 1.92
N ILE A 66 -4.03 10.21 2.77
CA ILE A 66 -4.44 8.82 2.56
C ILE A 66 -5.97 8.70 2.51
N THR A 67 -6.66 9.36 3.44
CA THR A 67 -8.13 9.38 3.45
C THR A 67 -8.69 10.00 2.17
N GLU A 68 -8.09 11.08 1.69
CA GLU A 68 -8.51 11.72 0.44
C GLU A 68 -8.23 10.85 -0.79
N LEU A 69 -7.05 10.24 -0.86
CA LEU A 69 -6.66 9.33 -1.93
C LEU A 69 -7.56 8.10 -2.01
N SER A 70 -7.94 7.52 -0.87
CA SER A 70 -8.75 6.30 -0.80
C SER A 70 -10.16 6.44 -1.35
N LYS A 71 -10.65 7.67 -1.57
CA LYS A 71 -11.95 7.93 -2.22
C LYS A 71 -11.98 7.51 -3.70
N ARG A 72 -10.81 7.33 -4.31
CA ARG A 72 -10.69 6.90 -5.70
C ARG A 72 -10.81 5.38 -5.79
N GLU A 73 -11.86 4.91 -6.45
CA GLU A 73 -12.18 3.47 -6.51
C GLU A 73 -11.13 2.66 -7.28
N ASN A 74 -10.44 3.30 -8.23
CA ASN A 74 -9.36 2.71 -9.02
C ASN A 74 -8.00 2.74 -8.31
N LEU A 75 -7.95 3.05 -7.01
CA LEU A 75 -6.73 3.00 -6.19
C LEU A 75 -6.83 1.91 -5.12
N ILE A 76 -5.76 1.11 -5.02
CA ILE A 76 -5.59 0.04 -4.04
C ILE A 76 -4.40 0.39 -3.15
N GLY A 77 -4.54 0.22 -1.84
CA GLY A 77 -3.45 0.42 -0.89
C GLY A 77 -2.59 -0.83 -0.74
N LYS A 78 -1.28 -0.71 -0.93
CA LYS A 78 -0.34 -1.79 -0.65
C LYS A 78 0.29 -1.61 0.74
N ILE A 79 0.03 -2.55 1.60
CA ILE A 79 0.64 -2.66 2.94
C ILE A 79 1.93 -3.45 2.79
N SER A 80 3.05 -2.75 2.67
CA SER A 80 4.36 -3.33 2.41
C SER A 80 5.46 -2.45 2.99
N GLY A 81 6.56 -3.06 3.41
CA GLY A 81 7.85 -2.42 3.65
C GLY A 81 7.94 -1.32 4.70
N ILE A 82 6.84 -0.95 5.39
CA ILE A 82 6.85 0.20 6.32
C ILE A 82 7.86 0.06 7.48
N ILE A 83 8.27 -1.16 7.81
CA ILE A 83 9.33 -1.40 8.80
C ILE A 83 10.69 -0.82 8.39
N ALA A 84 10.92 -0.65 7.08
CA ALA A 84 12.17 -0.07 6.56
C ALA A 84 12.26 1.45 6.74
N TYR A 85 11.14 2.12 6.97
CA TYR A 85 11.06 3.58 7.10
C TYR A 85 11.10 4.08 8.56
N GLY A 86 11.01 3.14 9.51
CA GLY A 86 11.24 3.40 10.92
C GLY A 86 12.72 3.56 11.27
N ASP A 87 13.02 3.72 12.57
CA ASP A 87 14.40 3.59 13.07
C ASP A 87 14.79 2.11 13.07
N ALA A 88 15.69 1.73 12.18
CA ALA A 88 16.04 0.34 11.89
C ALA A 88 16.35 -0.51 13.15
N ASP A 89 16.97 0.12 14.16
CA ASP A 89 17.42 -0.56 15.39
C ASP A 89 16.42 -0.46 16.55
N LYS A 90 15.38 0.37 16.40
CA LYS A 90 14.52 0.74 17.56
C LYS A 90 13.03 0.71 17.27
N TRP A 91 12.60 0.51 16.02
CA TRP A 91 11.17 0.48 15.75
C TRP A 91 10.46 -0.67 16.47
N GLY A 92 9.22 -0.44 16.86
CA GLY A 92 8.35 -1.48 17.38
C GLY A 92 6.96 -1.39 16.74
N ILE A 93 6.10 -2.36 17.06
CA ILE A 93 4.74 -2.39 16.50
C ILE A 93 3.98 -1.08 16.76
N LYS A 94 4.18 -0.44 17.90
CA LYS A 94 3.55 0.84 18.25
C LYS A 94 3.88 1.98 17.27
N ASP A 95 5.06 1.92 16.65
CA ASP A 95 5.55 2.98 15.76
C ASP A 95 4.99 2.84 14.34
N ILE A 96 4.68 1.59 13.90
CA ILE A 96 4.15 1.31 12.56
C ILE A 96 2.64 1.06 12.53
N ARG A 97 2.04 0.67 13.67
CA ARG A 97 0.61 0.36 13.80
C ARG A 97 -0.31 1.50 13.34
N PRO A 98 -0.09 2.78 13.68
CA PRO A 98 -0.96 3.86 13.23
C PRO A 98 -1.08 3.93 11.70
N TYR A 99 0.03 3.75 11.00
CA TYR A 99 0.08 3.79 9.53
C TYR A 99 -0.61 2.58 8.91
N PHE A 100 -0.41 1.40 9.49
CA PHE A 100 -1.11 0.19 9.09
C PHE A 100 -2.62 0.34 9.26
N GLU A 101 -3.08 0.67 10.46
CA GLU A 101 -4.51 0.74 10.80
C GLU A 101 -5.22 1.84 10.01
N HIS A 102 -4.59 3.02 9.85
CA HIS A 102 -5.19 4.09 9.05
C HIS A 102 -5.33 3.70 7.58
N THR A 103 -4.31 3.06 6.98
CA THR A 103 -4.40 2.58 5.60
C THR A 103 -5.53 1.56 5.43
N VAL A 104 -5.61 0.57 6.34
CA VAL A 104 -6.70 -0.41 6.33
C VAL A 104 -8.07 0.25 6.45
N LYS A 105 -8.21 1.21 7.38
CA LYS A 105 -9.47 1.94 7.61
C LYS A 105 -9.87 2.75 6.38
N ALA A 106 -8.92 3.42 5.74
CA ALA A 106 -9.19 4.30 4.60
C ALA A 106 -9.60 3.51 3.35
N PHE A 107 -8.88 2.44 3.01
CA PHE A 107 -9.13 1.65 1.80
C PHE A 107 -10.17 0.54 2.00
N GLY A 108 -10.40 0.10 3.24
CA GLY A 108 -11.25 -1.05 3.55
C GLY A 108 -10.60 -2.39 3.17
N SER A 109 -11.17 -3.49 3.69
CA SER A 109 -10.58 -4.82 3.57
C SER A 109 -10.45 -5.37 2.15
N LYS A 110 -11.20 -4.83 1.19
CA LYS A 110 -11.20 -5.29 -0.21
C LYS A 110 -10.19 -4.59 -1.11
N ARG A 111 -9.75 -3.39 -0.74
CA ARG A 111 -8.83 -2.58 -1.54
C ARG A 111 -7.47 -2.41 -0.87
N ILE A 112 -7.03 -3.44 -0.15
CA ILE A 112 -5.69 -3.55 0.42
C ILE A 112 -5.04 -4.85 -0.01
N ILE A 113 -3.74 -4.81 -0.28
CA ILE A 113 -2.90 -6.00 -0.54
C ILE A 113 -1.65 -5.94 0.32
N TRP A 114 -1.12 -7.10 0.68
CA TRP A 114 0.13 -7.19 1.41
C TRP A 114 1.31 -7.42 0.46
N GLY A 115 2.47 -6.88 0.81
CA GLY A 115 3.73 -7.13 0.11
C GLY A 115 4.92 -7.18 1.07
N SER A 116 5.95 -7.95 0.72
CA SER A 116 7.17 -8.05 1.53
C SER A 116 8.05 -6.82 1.43
N ASP A 117 8.07 -6.18 0.28
CA ASP A 117 9.07 -5.16 -0.09
C ASP A 117 10.52 -5.70 0.02
N SER A 118 10.72 -6.97 -0.37
CA SER A 118 12.05 -7.57 -0.40
C SER A 118 12.83 -7.03 -1.62
N PRO A 119 14.11 -6.64 -1.46
CA PRO A 119 14.94 -6.79 -0.25
C PRO A 119 14.91 -5.61 0.72
N VAL A 120 14.14 -4.54 0.45
CA VAL A 120 14.13 -3.28 1.24
C VAL A 120 13.69 -3.53 2.68
N CYS A 121 12.76 -4.45 2.93
CA CYS A 121 12.35 -4.85 4.28
C CYS A 121 13.50 -5.30 5.18
N ASN A 122 14.65 -5.71 4.60
CA ASN A 122 15.84 -6.10 5.38
C ASN A 122 16.40 -4.93 6.21
N LEU A 123 16.13 -3.67 5.81
CA LEU A 123 16.51 -2.50 6.59
C LEU A 123 15.77 -2.40 7.92
N GLY A 124 14.63 -3.06 8.06
CA GLY A 124 13.82 -3.08 9.27
C GLY A 124 13.73 -4.46 9.95
N GLY A 125 14.62 -5.39 9.62
CA GLY A 125 14.68 -6.71 10.26
C GLY A 125 14.24 -7.89 9.38
N GLY A 126 13.94 -7.64 8.11
CA GLY A 126 13.67 -8.67 7.10
C GLY A 126 12.22 -9.15 7.02
N ILE A 127 11.99 -10.07 6.06
CA ILE A 127 10.64 -10.54 5.73
C ILE A 127 9.97 -11.27 6.90
N GLU A 128 10.72 -12.08 7.65
CA GLU A 128 10.17 -12.82 8.80
C GLU A 128 9.65 -11.86 9.88
N THR A 129 10.43 -10.81 10.18
CA THR A 129 10.03 -9.75 11.11
C THR A 129 8.79 -9.00 10.61
N TRP A 130 8.73 -8.68 9.32
CA TRP A 130 7.59 -7.99 8.72
C TRP A 130 6.31 -8.85 8.76
N VAL A 131 6.41 -10.13 8.41
CA VAL A 131 5.30 -11.09 8.53
C VAL A 131 4.82 -11.18 9.98
N ALA A 132 5.73 -11.38 10.93
CA ALA A 132 5.40 -11.47 12.36
C ALA A 132 4.72 -10.19 12.87
N ALA A 133 5.23 -9.01 12.50
CA ALA A 133 4.62 -7.73 12.85
C ALA A 133 3.21 -7.58 12.26
N THR A 134 2.99 -7.99 11.01
CA THR A 134 1.67 -7.94 10.38
C THR A 134 0.69 -8.86 11.10
N TYR A 135 1.10 -10.10 11.46
CA TYR A 135 0.27 -11.01 12.24
C TYR A 135 -0.06 -10.44 13.63
N ALA A 136 0.88 -9.80 14.29
CA ALA A 136 0.65 -9.17 15.59
C ALA A 136 -0.31 -7.97 15.52
N MET A 137 -0.29 -7.20 14.41
CA MET A 137 -1.23 -6.10 14.19
C MET A 137 -2.64 -6.57 13.81
N THR A 138 -2.76 -7.78 13.28
CA THR A 138 -4.02 -8.39 12.84
C THR A 138 -4.53 -9.48 13.78
N THR A 139 -4.08 -9.52 15.05
CA THR A 139 -4.42 -10.60 16.00
C THR A 139 -5.92 -10.81 16.10
N ASP A 140 -6.68 -9.72 16.18
CA ASP A 140 -8.14 -9.75 16.36
C ASP A 140 -8.93 -9.92 15.05
N TRP A 141 -8.23 -10.03 13.93
CA TRP A 141 -8.88 -10.23 12.63
C TRP A 141 -9.33 -11.67 12.44
N THR A 142 -10.46 -11.84 11.78
CA THR A 142 -10.94 -13.15 11.34
C THR A 142 -9.97 -13.77 10.33
N LYS A 143 -10.05 -15.08 10.16
CA LYS A 143 -9.28 -15.80 9.14
C LYS A 143 -9.55 -15.22 7.75
N ALA A 144 -10.80 -14.89 7.42
CA ALA A 144 -11.18 -14.34 6.12
C ALA A 144 -10.54 -12.98 5.86
N GLU A 145 -10.48 -12.09 6.84
CA GLU A 145 -9.82 -10.79 6.71
C GLU A 145 -8.31 -10.91 6.50
N LYS A 146 -7.65 -11.81 7.25
CA LYS A 146 -6.23 -12.11 7.06
C LYS A 146 -5.96 -12.65 5.65
N GLU A 147 -6.74 -13.63 5.19
CA GLU A 147 -6.62 -14.17 3.84
C GLU A 147 -6.84 -13.10 2.76
N SER A 148 -7.79 -12.19 2.97
CA SER A 148 -8.02 -11.06 2.05
C SER A 148 -6.78 -10.19 1.92
N LEU A 149 -6.18 -9.78 3.04
CA LEU A 149 -4.97 -8.97 3.06
C LEU A 149 -3.79 -9.69 2.41
N PHE A 150 -3.49 -10.91 2.86
CA PHE A 150 -2.23 -11.58 2.51
C PHE A 150 -2.19 -12.14 1.09
N TRP A 151 -3.35 -12.51 0.50
CA TRP A 151 -3.33 -13.13 -0.82
C TRP A 151 -4.61 -13.00 -1.66
N LYS A 152 -5.83 -13.09 -1.10
CA LYS A 152 -7.06 -13.15 -1.89
C LYS A 152 -7.28 -11.91 -2.75
N ASN A 153 -7.10 -10.71 -2.16
CA ASN A 153 -7.26 -9.47 -2.90
C ASN A 153 -6.25 -9.35 -4.04
N ALA A 154 -5.01 -9.83 -3.85
CA ALA A 154 -4.00 -9.84 -4.91
C ALA A 154 -4.35 -10.84 -6.03
N VAL A 155 -4.85 -12.02 -5.66
CA VAL A 155 -5.34 -13.04 -6.63
C VAL A 155 -6.49 -12.48 -7.45
N GLU A 156 -7.47 -11.82 -6.82
CA GLU A 156 -8.61 -11.21 -7.50
C GLU A 156 -8.17 -10.05 -8.41
N LEU A 157 -7.28 -9.20 -7.92
CA LEU A 157 -6.79 -8.03 -8.65
C LEU A 157 -6.07 -8.40 -9.95
N TRP A 158 -5.20 -9.39 -9.90
CA TRP A 158 -4.38 -9.77 -11.06
C TRP A 158 -4.86 -11.02 -11.80
N GLY A 159 -6.00 -11.60 -11.37
CA GLY A 159 -6.58 -12.77 -12.02
C GLY A 159 -5.69 -14.01 -11.93
N PHE A 160 -4.88 -14.14 -10.88
CA PHE A 160 -4.08 -15.34 -10.69
C PHE A 160 -5.01 -16.55 -10.47
N GLU A 161 -4.90 -17.54 -11.32
CA GLU A 161 -5.58 -18.81 -11.09
C GLU A 161 -5.07 -19.40 -9.78
N LYS A 162 -6.00 -20.02 -9.04
CA LYS A 162 -5.85 -20.57 -7.68
C LYS A 162 -4.42 -20.85 -7.27
N ASN A 163 -4.02 -20.30 -6.14
CA ASN A 163 -2.70 -20.53 -5.55
C ASN A 163 -2.27 -22.00 -5.70
N PRO A 164 -1.21 -22.29 -6.48
CA PRO A 164 -0.77 -23.67 -6.70
C PRO A 164 -0.19 -24.34 -5.44
N PHE A 165 -0.09 -23.59 -4.33
CA PHE A 165 0.49 -24.06 -3.06
C PHE A 165 -0.54 -24.18 -1.91
N LEU A 166 -1.85 -24.12 -2.19
CA LEU A 166 -2.93 -24.34 -1.20
C LEU A 166 -3.80 -25.53 -1.57
#